data_5ffe1fd078cfda9271fc4c85bf8afa67
#
_entry.id   5ffe1fd078cfda9271fc4c85bf8afa67
#
_cell.length_a   1.000
_cell.length_b   1.000
_cell.length_c   1.000
_cell.angle_alpha   90.00
_cell.angle_beta   90.00
_cell.angle_gamma   90.00
#
_symmetry.space_group_name_H-M   'P 1'
#
loop_
_entity.id
_entity.type
_entity.pdbx_description
1 polymer ?
#
loop_
_entity_poly.entity_id
_entity_poly.type
_entity_poly.pdbx_seq_one_letter_code
_entity_poly.pdbx_strand_id
1 'polypeptide(L)'
;MRRVNQVVNLLLLAVFISLAFGTGLNQAVSNENILVKQVEVLAASGWVDTGIEVKEGEKLIFQASGSISLQKGNPIANCGPEGLDLQTPQQPLSDRNLGALVGKVVKVLSIRIDEETGEEIKEEVVRVFYVGKEAEVEMLLEGRLFLGVNDNVYADNDGKFTVAILRKK
;
A
#
# COMPACT_ATOMS: atom_id res chain seq x y z
N MET A 1 54.39 -39.62 -64.07
CA MET A 1 53.30 -38.65 -63.96
C MET A 1 52.50 -38.83 -62.68
N ARG A 2 52.20 -37.79 -61.98
CA ARG A 2 51.44 -37.52 -60.75
C ARG A 2 52.25 -37.43 -59.49
N ARG A 3 52.46 -36.18 -59.10
CA ARG A 3 53.02 -35.75 -57.80
C ARG A 3 51.92 -35.88 -56.76
N VAL A 4 52.29 -36.45 -55.60
CA VAL A 4 51.48 -36.47 -54.40
C VAL A 4 52.13 -35.51 -53.42
N ASN A 5 51.42 -34.39 -53.11
CA ASN A 5 51.83 -33.42 -52.12
C ASN A 5 51.53 -33.97 -50.71
N GLN A 6 52.57 -34.08 -49.89
CA GLN A 6 52.41 -34.28 -48.46
C GLN A 6 52.18 -32.94 -47.79
N VAL A 7 51.02 -32.82 -47.13
CA VAL A 7 50.72 -31.70 -46.25
C VAL A 7 51.17 -32.04 -44.86
N VAL A 8 52.16 -31.31 -44.37
CA VAL A 8 52.67 -31.40 -42.98
C VAL A 8 51.69 -30.75 -42.06
N ASN A 9 51.07 -31.52 -41.16
CA ASN A 9 50.24 -31.04 -40.07
C ASN A 9 51.11 -30.53 -38.93
N LEU A 10 51.17 -29.22 -38.75
CA LEU A 10 51.79 -28.58 -37.59
C LEU A 10 50.74 -28.46 -36.47
N LEU A 11 50.89 -29.31 -35.43
CA LEU A 11 50.09 -29.24 -34.22
C LEU A 11 50.49 -28.00 -33.39
N LEU A 12 49.70 -26.95 -33.40
CA LEU A 12 49.80 -25.83 -32.49
C LEU A 12 49.04 -26.16 -31.22
N LEU A 13 49.81 -26.40 -30.14
CA LEU A 13 49.29 -26.60 -28.79
C LEU A 13 48.93 -25.23 -28.20
N ALA A 14 47.67 -24.87 -28.28
CA ALA A 14 47.14 -23.64 -27.62
C ALA A 14 46.87 -23.94 -26.14
N VAL A 15 47.71 -23.42 -25.26
CA VAL A 15 47.45 -23.42 -23.82
C VAL A 15 46.38 -22.38 -23.53
N PHE A 16 45.15 -22.80 -23.27
CA PHE A 16 44.10 -21.93 -22.74
C PHE A 16 44.32 -21.72 -21.25
N ILE A 17 44.83 -20.55 -20.86
CA ILE A 17 44.76 -20.06 -19.48
C ILE A 17 43.33 -19.59 -19.25
N SER A 18 42.50 -20.38 -18.59
CA SER A 18 41.19 -19.97 -18.09
C SER A 18 41.37 -18.97 -16.96
N LEU A 19 41.29 -17.67 -17.25
CA LEU A 19 40.99 -16.67 -16.21
C LEU A 19 39.55 -16.88 -15.79
N ALA A 20 39.32 -17.49 -14.64
CA ALA A 20 38.03 -17.50 -13.96
C ALA A 20 37.76 -16.09 -13.45
N PHE A 21 37.08 -15.28 -14.28
CA PHE A 21 36.37 -14.09 -13.76
C PHE A 21 35.23 -14.60 -12.89
N GLY A 22 35.44 -14.53 -11.56
CA GLY A 22 34.36 -14.68 -10.60
C GLY A 22 33.32 -13.60 -10.83
N THR A 23 32.31 -13.88 -11.64
CA THR A 23 31.09 -13.07 -11.65
C THR A 23 30.42 -13.29 -10.31
N GLY A 24 30.69 -12.37 -9.38
CA GLY A 24 29.87 -12.22 -8.19
C GLY A 24 28.44 -11.96 -8.65
N LEU A 25 27.62 -13.02 -8.65
CA LEU A 25 26.19 -12.88 -8.74
C LEU A 25 25.76 -12.11 -7.49
N ASN A 26 25.69 -10.78 -7.59
CA ASN A 26 24.85 -10.00 -6.70
C ASN A 26 23.43 -10.54 -6.90
N GLN A 27 23.04 -11.50 -6.06
CA GLN A 27 21.63 -11.78 -5.85
C GLN A 27 21.05 -10.49 -5.26
N ALA A 28 20.46 -9.69 -6.12
CA ALA A 28 19.50 -8.70 -5.68
C ALA A 28 18.45 -9.49 -4.90
N VAL A 29 18.47 -9.37 -3.58
CA VAL A 29 17.39 -9.85 -2.73
C VAL A 29 16.18 -9.04 -3.20
N SER A 30 15.35 -9.63 -4.05
CA SER A 30 14.07 -9.07 -4.39
C SER A 30 13.27 -9.08 -3.09
N ASN A 31 13.13 -7.91 -2.47
CA ASN A 31 12.19 -7.71 -1.39
C ASN A 31 10.79 -7.84 -2.03
N GLU A 32 10.35 -9.08 -2.21
CA GLU A 32 9.00 -9.35 -2.72
C GLU A 32 8.00 -8.97 -1.63
N ASN A 33 7.25 -7.92 -1.91
CA ASN A 33 6.13 -7.54 -1.07
C ASN A 33 5.04 -8.60 -1.17
N ILE A 34 4.51 -9.04 -0.04
CA ILE A 34 3.45 -10.05 0.02
C ILE A 34 2.11 -9.31 0.08
N LEU A 35 1.23 -9.57 -0.89
CA LEU A 35 -0.14 -9.08 -0.85
C LEU A 35 -0.87 -9.71 0.34
N VAL A 36 -1.29 -8.86 1.29
CA VAL A 36 -2.08 -9.28 2.46
C VAL A 36 -3.55 -9.30 2.13
N LYS A 37 -4.05 -8.21 1.53
CA LYS A 37 -5.47 -8.05 1.20
C LYS A 37 -5.67 -6.99 0.12
N GLN A 38 -6.75 -7.13 -0.63
CA GLN A 38 -7.32 -6.09 -1.46
C GLN A 38 -8.65 -5.64 -0.85
N VAL A 39 -8.84 -4.33 -0.72
CA VAL A 39 -10.01 -3.72 -0.07
C VAL A 39 -10.64 -2.71 -1.01
N GLU A 40 -11.97 -2.70 -1.11
CA GLU A 40 -12.72 -1.63 -1.76
C GLU A 40 -13.15 -0.61 -0.70
N VAL A 41 -12.82 0.66 -0.92
CA VAL A 41 -13.17 1.79 -0.08
C VAL A 41 -14.22 2.61 -0.82
N LEU A 42 -15.48 2.40 -0.48
CA LEU A 42 -16.61 3.14 -1.04
C LEU A 42 -16.62 4.57 -0.45
N ALA A 43 -16.69 5.59 -1.29
CA ALA A 43 -16.66 6.97 -0.84
C ALA A 43 -17.82 7.35 0.10
N ALA A 44 -18.99 6.71 -0.07
CA ALA A 44 -20.18 6.94 0.73
C ALA A 44 -20.21 6.14 2.05
N SER A 45 -19.20 5.30 2.36
CA SER A 45 -19.26 4.36 3.49
C SER A 45 -18.51 4.79 4.75
N GLY A 46 -17.88 5.97 4.75
CA GLY A 46 -17.04 6.40 5.87
C GLY A 46 -15.83 5.47 6.01
N TRP A 47 -15.63 4.90 7.21
CA TRP A 47 -14.51 4.00 7.48
C TRP A 47 -14.85 2.55 7.17
N VAL A 48 -14.02 1.90 6.36
CA VAL A 48 -14.12 0.49 5.97
C VAL A 48 -13.16 -0.34 6.82
N ASP A 49 -13.70 -1.33 7.54
CA ASP A 49 -12.90 -2.28 8.30
C ASP A 49 -12.15 -3.22 7.34
N THR A 50 -10.82 -3.18 7.36
CA THR A 50 -9.99 -4.03 6.50
C THR A 50 -9.95 -5.49 6.96
N GLY A 51 -10.30 -5.78 8.19
CA GLY A 51 -10.13 -7.09 8.79
C GLY A 51 -8.69 -7.41 9.22
N ILE A 52 -7.77 -6.46 9.13
CA ILE A 52 -6.34 -6.65 9.45
C ILE A 52 -6.06 -6.10 10.83
N GLU A 53 -5.42 -6.92 11.67
CA GLU A 53 -4.76 -6.49 12.90
C GLU A 53 -3.30 -6.15 12.58
N VAL A 54 -2.85 -4.99 13.02
CA VAL A 54 -1.47 -4.51 12.86
C VAL A 54 -0.76 -4.45 14.20
N LYS A 55 0.57 -4.53 14.16
CA LYS A 55 1.44 -4.35 15.32
C LYS A 55 2.14 -3.00 15.23
N GLU A 56 2.45 -2.41 16.39
CA GLU A 56 3.31 -1.23 16.46
C GLU A 56 4.68 -1.53 15.82
N GLY A 57 5.19 -0.60 15.01
CA GLY A 57 6.43 -0.76 14.23
C GLY A 57 6.28 -1.59 12.94
N GLU A 58 5.12 -2.19 12.69
CA GLU A 58 4.86 -2.92 11.45
C GLU A 58 4.78 -1.95 10.27
N LYS A 59 5.44 -2.31 9.14
CA LYS A 59 5.40 -1.53 7.90
C LYS A 59 4.48 -2.17 6.88
N LEU A 60 3.47 -1.42 6.47
CA LEU A 60 2.57 -1.79 5.39
C LEU A 60 2.79 -0.88 4.18
N ILE A 61 2.63 -1.47 3.00
CA ILE A 61 2.62 -0.75 1.73
C ILE A 61 1.20 -0.76 1.22
N PHE A 62 0.72 0.41 0.84
CA PHE A 62 -0.59 0.62 0.26
C PHE A 62 -0.43 1.06 -1.19
N GLN A 63 -1.20 0.44 -2.09
CA GLN A 63 -1.28 0.83 -3.50
C GLN A 63 -2.74 0.98 -3.86
N ALA A 64 -3.15 2.20 -4.22
CA ALA A 64 -4.54 2.53 -4.47
C ALA A 64 -4.76 2.98 -5.91
N SER A 65 -5.95 2.65 -6.42
CA SER A 65 -6.44 3.04 -7.73
C SER A 65 -7.94 3.33 -7.68
N GLY A 66 -8.48 3.86 -8.77
CA GLY A 66 -9.90 4.22 -8.87
C GLY A 66 -10.13 5.72 -8.73
N SER A 67 -11.37 6.11 -8.73
CA SER A 67 -11.79 7.50 -8.55
C SER A 67 -13.11 7.57 -7.77
N ILE A 68 -13.28 8.68 -7.07
CA ILE A 68 -14.49 9.01 -6.34
C ILE A 68 -15.01 10.38 -6.76
N SER A 69 -16.25 10.66 -6.44
CA SER A 69 -16.84 11.99 -6.48
C SER A 69 -17.22 12.39 -5.07
N LEU A 70 -16.84 13.57 -4.63
CA LEU A 70 -17.24 14.18 -3.34
C LEU A 70 -18.60 14.89 -3.42
N GLN A 71 -19.19 14.90 -4.61
CA GLN A 71 -20.53 15.36 -4.84
C GLN A 71 -21.07 14.68 -6.10
N LYS A 72 -21.94 13.72 -5.92
CA LYS A 72 -22.49 12.91 -7.00
C LYS A 72 -23.05 13.77 -8.14
N GLY A 73 -22.62 13.49 -9.35
CA GLY A 73 -23.05 14.23 -10.55
C GLY A 73 -22.31 15.54 -10.81
N ASN A 74 -21.36 15.94 -9.96
CA ASN A 74 -20.50 17.10 -10.17
C ASN A 74 -19.10 16.68 -10.64
N PRO A 75 -18.74 16.88 -11.94
CA PRO A 75 -17.44 16.42 -12.46
C PRO A 75 -16.21 17.07 -11.81
N ILE A 76 -16.35 18.31 -11.30
CA ILE A 76 -15.24 19.02 -10.64
C ILE A 76 -14.97 18.48 -9.22
N ALA A 77 -15.89 17.70 -8.66
CA ALA A 77 -15.73 17.04 -7.38
C ALA A 77 -15.11 15.65 -7.49
N ASN A 78 -14.70 15.25 -8.69
CA ASN A 78 -14.04 13.95 -8.91
C ASN A 78 -12.56 14.02 -8.59
N CYS A 79 -12.06 13.00 -7.88
CA CYS A 79 -10.64 12.90 -7.57
C CYS A 79 -10.15 11.44 -7.53
N GLY A 80 -8.84 11.28 -7.67
CA GLY A 80 -8.12 10.05 -7.39
C GLY A 80 -7.80 9.89 -5.89
N PRO A 81 -7.01 8.87 -5.53
CA PRO A 81 -6.64 8.62 -4.14
C PRO A 81 -5.84 9.75 -3.47
N GLU A 82 -5.26 10.66 -4.22
CA GLU A 82 -4.57 11.86 -3.72
C GLU A 82 -5.52 12.95 -3.23
N GLY A 83 -6.83 12.85 -3.56
CA GLY A 83 -7.85 13.85 -3.24
C GLY A 83 -7.85 15.06 -4.17
N LEU A 84 -8.72 16.03 -3.87
CA LEU A 84 -8.76 17.36 -4.48
C LEU A 84 -7.72 18.26 -3.81
N ASP A 85 -7.14 19.19 -4.55
CA ASP A 85 -6.26 20.23 -3.99
C ASP A 85 -7.04 21.26 -3.18
N LEU A 86 -7.64 20.78 -2.11
CA LEU A 86 -8.48 21.53 -1.17
C LEU A 86 -8.33 20.93 0.22
N GLN A 87 -8.07 21.78 1.22
CA GLN A 87 -7.96 21.37 2.63
C GLN A 87 -9.03 22.10 3.45
N THR A 88 -9.66 21.38 4.38
CA THR A 88 -10.63 21.91 5.31
C THR A 88 -10.33 21.47 6.74
N PRO A 89 -10.62 22.28 7.77
CA PRO A 89 -10.30 21.93 9.16
C PRO A 89 -11.18 20.81 9.73
N GLN A 90 -12.25 20.43 9.06
CA GLN A 90 -13.26 19.48 9.57
C GLN A 90 -13.02 18.02 9.15
N GLN A 91 -12.11 17.79 8.19
CA GLN A 91 -11.81 16.44 7.71
C GLN A 91 -10.89 15.68 8.67
N PRO A 92 -10.80 14.35 8.60
CA PRO A 92 -9.98 13.53 9.50
C PRO A 92 -8.51 13.93 9.57
N LEU A 93 -7.91 14.36 8.45
CA LEU A 93 -6.58 14.96 8.34
C LEU A 93 -6.70 16.35 7.70
N SER A 94 -6.72 17.38 8.53
CA SER A 94 -6.93 18.78 8.10
C SER A 94 -5.79 19.35 7.24
N ASP A 95 -4.60 18.74 7.29
CA ASP A 95 -3.40 19.11 6.52
C ASP A 95 -3.24 18.30 5.22
N ARG A 96 -4.25 17.54 4.83
CA ARG A 96 -4.26 16.72 3.62
C ARG A 96 -5.46 17.09 2.74
N ASN A 97 -5.39 16.70 1.48
CA ASN A 97 -6.42 16.99 0.50
C ASN A 97 -7.75 16.35 0.86
N LEU A 98 -8.83 17.08 0.65
CA LEU A 98 -10.20 16.59 0.76
C LEU A 98 -10.41 15.44 -0.23
N GLY A 99 -11.02 14.35 0.22
CA GLY A 99 -11.25 13.17 -0.61
C GLY A 99 -10.04 12.25 -0.78
N ALA A 100 -8.89 12.57 -0.19
CA ALA A 100 -7.73 11.67 -0.23
C ALA A 100 -8.02 10.34 0.48
N LEU A 101 -7.38 9.27 0.01
CA LEU A 101 -7.38 7.99 0.74
C LEU A 101 -6.57 8.13 2.03
N VAL A 102 -7.17 7.74 3.14
CA VAL A 102 -6.57 7.75 4.48
C VAL A 102 -6.77 6.41 5.18
N GLY A 103 -5.92 6.13 6.15
CA GLY A 103 -6.06 4.98 7.03
C GLY A 103 -6.19 5.41 8.48
N LYS A 104 -6.73 4.51 9.33
CA LYS A 104 -6.63 4.63 10.79
C LYS A 104 -6.39 3.28 11.43
N VAL A 105 -5.65 3.29 12.54
CA VAL A 105 -5.58 2.16 13.47
C VAL A 105 -6.36 2.50 14.72
N VAL A 106 -7.17 1.56 15.17
CA VAL A 106 -7.98 1.68 16.39
C VAL A 106 -7.54 0.61 17.36
N LYS A 107 -7.14 1.02 18.57
CA LYS A 107 -6.82 0.14 19.69
C LYS A 107 -7.88 0.34 20.76
N VAL A 108 -8.61 -0.71 21.10
CA VAL A 108 -9.56 -0.72 22.21
C VAL A 108 -8.75 -0.92 23.50
N LEU A 109 -8.85 0.02 24.44
CA LEU A 109 -8.19 -0.03 25.74
C LEU A 109 -9.06 -0.73 26.79
N SER A 110 -10.36 -0.40 26.80
CA SER A 110 -11.32 -1.00 27.72
C SER A 110 -12.73 -1.06 27.11
N ILE A 111 -13.52 -2.00 27.56
CA ILE A 111 -14.94 -2.11 27.23
C ILE A 111 -15.68 -2.20 28.55
N ARG A 112 -16.69 -1.34 28.75
CA ARG A 112 -17.60 -1.37 29.88
C ARG A 112 -19.03 -1.33 29.39
N ILE A 113 -19.95 -1.89 30.17
CA ILE A 113 -21.37 -1.79 29.91
C ILE A 113 -21.91 -0.58 30.69
N ASP A 114 -22.66 0.27 30.03
CA ASP A 114 -23.42 1.33 30.67
C ASP A 114 -24.55 0.70 31.47
N GLU A 115 -24.62 0.97 32.76
CA GLU A 115 -25.59 0.33 33.67
C GLU A 115 -27.03 0.81 33.42
N GLU A 116 -27.22 2.00 32.83
CA GLU A 116 -28.54 2.58 32.59
C GLU A 116 -29.09 2.15 31.21
N THR A 117 -28.24 2.11 30.18
CA THR A 117 -28.67 1.84 28.79
C THR A 117 -28.40 0.41 28.35
N GLY A 118 -27.48 -0.30 29.03
CA GLY A 118 -26.99 -1.62 28.61
C GLY A 118 -26.06 -1.58 27.39
N GLU A 119 -25.64 -0.40 26.93
CA GLU A 119 -24.78 -0.24 25.76
C GLU A 119 -23.30 -0.45 26.11
N GLU A 120 -22.54 -0.97 25.16
CA GLU A 120 -21.08 -1.03 25.28
C GLU A 120 -20.43 0.34 25.07
N ILE A 121 -19.71 0.83 26.09
CA ILE A 121 -18.85 1.99 26.00
C ILE A 121 -17.42 1.50 25.81
N LYS A 122 -16.80 1.89 24.68
CA LYS A 122 -15.41 1.57 24.35
C LYS A 122 -14.53 2.78 24.56
N GLU A 123 -13.46 2.59 25.31
CA GLU A 123 -12.36 3.53 25.37
C GLU A 123 -11.34 3.14 24.30
N GLU A 124 -11.07 4.04 23.35
CA GLU A 124 -10.25 3.73 22.19
C GLU A 124 -9.16 4.77 21.99
N VAL A 125 -8.00 4.31 21.50
CA VAL A 125 -6.95 5.17 20.94
C VAL A 125 -6.98 5.00 19.43
N VAL A 126 -6.99 6.15 18.72
CA VAL A 126 -7.04 6.18 17.26
C VAL A 126 -5.83 6.93 16.72
N ARG A 127 -5.19 6.38 15.69
CA ARG A 127 -4.15 7.05 14.90
C ARG A 127 -4.56 7.07 13.44
N VAL A 128 -4.77 8.27 12.91
CA VAL A 128 -5.10 8.48 11.48
C VAL A 128 -3.82 8.80 10.73
N PHE A 129 -3.70 8.33 9.49
CA PHE A 129 -2.55 8.55 8.62
C PHE A 129 -2.96 8.69 7.16
N TYR A 130 -2.12 9.38 6.39
CA TYR A 130 -2.31 9.57 4.96
C TYR A 130 -1.84 8.33 4.19
N VAL A 131 -2.58 7.98 3.13
CA VAL A 131 -2.24 6.92 2.18
C VAL A 131 -2.04 7.49 0.77
N GLY A 132 -3.03 8.21 0.23
CA GLY A 132 -2.98 8.67 -1.15
C GLY A 132 -2.96 7.51 -2.15
N LYS A 133 -2.25 7.69 -3.27
CA LYS A 133 -2.14 6.67 -4.32
C LYS A 133 -1.19 5.54 -3.96
N GLU A 134 -0.09 5.86 -3.29
CA GLU A 134 0.88 4.90 -2.82
C GLU A 134 1.58 5.42 -1.57
N ALA A 135 1.71 4.57 -0.56
CA ALA A 135 2.46 4.89 0.65
C ALA A 135 3.07 3.63 1.29
N GLU A 136 4.25 3.78 1.87
CA GLU A 136 4.77 2.89 2.90
C GLU A 136 4.57 3.56 4.25
N VAL A 137 3.81 2.93 5.14
CA VAL A 137 3.44 3.50 6.44
C VAL A 137 3.90 2.56 7.56
N GLU A 138 4.63 3.12 8.52
CA GLU A 138 4.95 2.44 9.77
C GLU A 138 3.79 2.66 10.77
N MET A 139 3.25 1.57 11.29
CA MET A 139 2.14 1.62 12.24
C MET A 139 2.64 2.11 13.60
N LEU A 140 2.15 3.27 14.03
CA LEU A 140 2.52 3.89 15.32
C LEU A 140 1.67 3.39 16.50
N LEU A 141 0.77 2.44 16.24
CA LEU A 141 -0.15 1.86 17.21
C LEU A 141 -0.50 0.44 16.75
N GLU A 142 -0.55 -0.50 17.67
CA GLU A 142 -1.16 -1.80 17.40
C GLU A 142 -2.68 -1.71 17.44
N GLY A 143 -3.40 -2.53 16.62
CA GLY A 143 -4.85 -2.58 16.62
C GLY A 143 -5.46 -2.86 15.27
N ARG A 144 -6.75 -2.58 15.14
CA ARG A 144 -7.56 -2.83 13.94
C ARG A 144 -7.35 -1.74 12.90
N LEU A 145 -7.01 -2.14 11.68
CA LEU A 145 -6.81 -1.23 10.55
C LEU A 145 -8.12 -0.96 9.81
N PHE A 146 -8.37 0.32 9.56
CA PHE A 146 -9.48 0.80 8.72
C PHE A 146 -8.93 1.69 7.61
N LEU A 147 -9.64 1.73 6.49
CA LEU A 147 -9.41 2.67 5.39
C LEU A 147 -10.65 3.53 5.16
N GLY A 148 -10.44 4.75 4.69
CA GLY A 148 -11.53 5.69 4.45
C GLY A 148 -11.12 6.82 3.52
N VAL A 149 -12.09 7.70 3.27
CA VAL A 149 -11.89 8.93 2.51
C VAL A 149 -11.72 10.08 3.49
N ASN A 150 -10.78 10.98 3.21
CA ASN A 150 -10.54 12.19 4.01
C ASN A 150 -11.66 13.22 3.80
N ASP A 151 -12.84 12.88 4.31
CA ASP A 151 -14.07 13.66 4.25
C ASP A 151 -14.87 13.41 5.54
N ASN A 152 -15.78 14.32 5.88
CA ASN A 152 -16.72 14.19 6.99
C ASN A 152 -18.19 14.18 6.53
N VAL A 153 -18.45 14.37 5.23
CA VAL A 153 -19.78 14.31 4.62
C VAL A 153 -19.77 13.22 3.56
N TYR A 154 -20.32 12.05 3.89
CA TYR A 154 -20.25 10.86 3.02
C TYR A 154 -21.51 10.67 2.16
N ALA A 155 -22.64 11.29 2.53
CA ALA A 155 -23.95 10.95 1.96
C ALA A 155 -24.10 11.33 0.47
N ASP A 156 -23.37 12.34 0.02
CA ASP A 156 -23.37 12.83 -1.36
C ASP A 156 -22.18 12.34 -2.19
N ASN A 157 -21.31 11.53 -1.58
CA ASN A 157 -20.19 10.91 -2.26
C ASN A 157 -20.62 9.72 -3.13
N ASP A 158 -19.82 9.42 -4.15
CA ASP A 158 -19.98 8.27 -5.05
C ASP A 158 -18.63 7.72 -5.51
N GLY A 159 -18.62 6.47 -6.02
CA GLY A 159 -17.41 5.82 -6.48
C GLY A 159 -16.64 5.10 -5.37
N LYS A 160 -15.47 4.57 -5.73
CA LYS A 160 -14.63 3.80 -4.83
C LYS A 160 -13.16 3.85 -5.19
N PHE A 161 -12.32 3.63 -4.21
CA PHE A 161 -10.92 3.22 -4.39
C PHE A 161 -10.78 1.71 -4.23
N THR A 162 -9.87 1.13 -4.98
CA THR A 162 -9.40 -0.25 -4.79
C THR A 162 -7.98 -0.18 -4.24
N VAL A 163 -7.76 -0.78 -3.08
CA VAL A 163 -6.50 -0.67 -2.32
C VAL A 163 -5.89 -2.04 -2.12
N ALA A 164 -4.68 -2.25 -2.63
CA ALA A 164 -3.85 -3.40 -2.28
C ALA A 164 -3.02 -3.06 -1.04
N ILE A 165 -3.07 -3.91 -0.03
CA ILE A 165 -2.30 -3.81 1.21
C ILE A 165 -1.24 -4.92 1.19
N LEU A 166 0.03 -4.54 1.28
CA LEU A 166 1.16 -5.45 1.20
C LEU A 166 2.04 -5.33 2.45
N ARG A 167 2.73 -6.42 2.79
CA ARG A 167 3.81 -6.47 3.79
C ARG A 167 5.14 -6.66 3.11
N LYS A 168 6.20 -6.05 3.64
CA LYS A 168 7.56 -6.43 3.30
C LYS A 168 7.85 -7.83 3.84
N LYS A 169 8.53 -8.62 3.01
CA LYS A 169 9.00 -9.95 3.40
C LYS A 169 10.23 -9.84 4.27
#